data_152c1928e1681f5e868bb315e4399819
#
_entry.id   152c1928e1681f5e868bb315e4399819
#
_cell.length_a   1.000
_cell.length_b   1.000
_cell.length_c   1.000
_cell.angle_alpha   90.00
_cell.angle_beta   90.00
_cell.angle_gamma   90.00
#
_symmetry.space_group_name_H-M   'P 1'
#
loop_
_entity.id
_entity.type
_entity.pdbx_description
1 polymer ?
#
loop_
_entity_poly.entity_id
_entity_poly.type
_entity_poly.pdbx_seq_one_letter_code
_entity_poly.pdbx_strand_id
1 'polypeptide(L)'
;MKKISRFILLIILLLTLTGCVEHIEDTNGENNYSLETITDQDILNGYPTISVRQSMVRKNNEYKYSVKKLTGVEEVFKGGFKNEDVAITINTSVEEGNAKIVLVYKNQIIKKFLLNSENQVFSMLNVDGEIKIIVAGESAKITLDFIVESEKSIS
;
A
#
# COMPACT_ATOMS: atom_id res chain seq x y z
N MET A 1 -16.23 -27.05 49.24
CA MET A 1 -16.92 -26.23 48.22
C MET A 1 -16.16 -24.94 47.83
N LYS A 2 -14.95 -24.63 48.32
CA LYS A 2 -14.20 -23.35 47.97
C LYS A 2 -13.16 -23.47 46.84
N LYS A 3 -12.86 -24.68 46.35
CA LYS A 3 -11.84 -24.86 45.29
C LYS A 3 -12.40 -24.75 43.86
N ILE A 4 -13.69 -24.98 43.65
CA ILE A 4 -14.32 -24.92 42.33
C ILE A 4 -14.51 -23.47 41.87
N SER A 5 -14.76 -22.55 42.80
CA SER A 5 -15.00 -21.13 42.50
C SER A 5 -13.72 -20.43 41.94
N ARG A 6 -12.52 -20.87 42.38
CA ARG A 6 -11.26 -20.28 41.88
C ARG A 6 -10.90 -20.73 40.46
N PHE A 7 -11.31 -21.93 40.08
CA PHE A 7 -11.07 -22.47 38.75
C PHE A 7 -11.98 -21.83 37.71
N ILE A 8 -13.21 -21.55 38.06
CA ILE A 8 -14.18 -20.85 37.19
C ILE A 8 -13.77 -19.40 36.99
N LEU A 9 -13.24 -18.74 38.03
CA LEU A 9 -12.75 -17.37 37.91
C LEU A 9 -11.49 -17.25 36.99
N LEU A 10 -10.61 -18.27 37.01
CA LEU A 10 -9.43 -18.33 36.16
C LEU A 10 -9.81 -18.55 34.67
N ILE A 11 -10.84 -19.35 34.39
CA ILE A 11 -11.32 -19.61 33.03
C ILE A 11 -11.99 -18.36 32.45
N ILE A 12 -12.73 -17.61 33.27
CA ILE A 12 -13.35 -16.34 32.83
C ILE A 12 -12.29 -15.29 32.53
N LEU A 13 -11.19 -15.23 33.29
CA LEU A 13 -10.09 -14.29 33.06
C LEU A 13 -9.27 -14.64 31.80
N LEU A 14 -9.19 -15.92 31.42
CA LEU A 14 -8.53 -16.35 30.17
C LEU A 14 -9.36 -16.06 28.91
N LEU A 15 -10.67 -15.97 29.02
CA LEU A 15 -11.59 -15.66 27.91
C LEU A 15 -11.66 -14.18 27.58
N THR A 16 -11.18 -13.29 28.45
CA THR A 16 -11.15 -11.83 28.20
C THR A 16 -9.87 -11.35 27.52
N LEU A 17 -8.89 -12.23 27.25
CA LEU A 17 -7.64 -11.90 26.56
C LEU A 17 -7.65 -12.22 25.06
N THR A 18 -8.76 -12.72 24.51
CA THR A 18 -8.98 -12.66 23.07
C THR A 18 -9.35 -11.24 22.71
N GLY A 19 -8.35 -10.36 22.70
CA GLY A 19 -8.48 -9.02 22.14
C GLY A 19 -8.99 -9.17 20.72
N CYS A 20 -10.20 -8.70 20.47
CA CYS A 20 -10.67 -8.39 19.14
C CYS A 20 -9.60 -7.52 18.49
N VAL A 21 -8.90 -8.06 17.52
CA VAL A 21 -8.29 -7.24 16.49
C VAL A 21 -9.50 -6.64 15.79
N GLU A 22 -9.85 -5.40 16.15
CA GLU A 22 -10.76 -4.61 15.36
C GLU A 22 -10.14 -4.51 13.97
N HIS A 23 -10.67 -5.30 13.08
CA HIS A 23 -10.55 -5.07 11.67
C HIS A 23 -11.27 -3.73 11.44
N ILE A 24 -10.50 -2.65 11.39
CA ILE A 24 -11.00 -1.37 10.89
C ILE A 24 -11.30 -1.63 9.42
N GLU A 25 -12.52 -2.02 9.13
CA GLU A 25 -13.06 -1.89 7.79
C GLU A 25 -13.11 -0.39 7.50
N ASP A 26 -12.15 0.08 6.71
CA ASP A 26 -12.22 1.38 6.06
C ASP A 26 -13.44 1.39 5.13
N THR A 27 -14.62 1.70 5.68
CA THR A 27 -15.87 1.91 4.92
C THR A 27 -15.89 3.30 4.31
N ASN A 28 -14.81 3.72 3.65
CA ASN A 28 -14.78 4.91 2.82
C ASN A 28 -14.78 4.48 1.36
N GLY A 29 -15.99 4.57 0.76
CA GLY A 29 -16.25 4.66 -0.67
C GLY A 29 -15.26 3.94 -1.59
N GLU A 30 -15.22 2.62 -1.57
CA GLU A 30 -14.53 1.84 -2.57
C GLU A 30 -15.15 2.15 -3.94
N ASN A 31 -14.50 3.01 -4.70
CA ASN A 31 -14.61 2.93 -6.15
C ASN A 31 -13.95 1.60 -6.53
N ASN A 32 -14.75 0.55 -6.65
CA ASN A 32 -14.39 -0.81 -6.98
C ASN A 32 -13.89 -0.87 -8.44
N TYR A 33 -12.71 -0.33 -8.69
CA TYR A 33 -11.94 -0.68 -9.87
C TYR A 33 -11.22 -1.98 -9.55
N SER A 34 -11.93 -3.11 -9.65
CA SER A 34 -11.32 -4.41 -9.50
C SER A 34 -10.54 -4.72 -10.77
N LEU A 35 -9.25 -4.99 -10.64
CA LEU A 35 -8.53 -5.70 -11.66
C LEU A 35 -9.11 -7.12 -11.71
N GLU A 36 -9.63 -7.53 -12.87
CA GLU A 36 -10.29 -8.83 -13.03
C GLU A 36 -9.26 -9.97 -13.10
N THR A 37 -8.09 -9.70 -13.67
CA THR A 37 -7.08 -10.71 -13.99
C THR A 37 -5.81 -10.63 -13.17
N ILE A 38 -5.50 -9.50 -12.54
CA ILE A 38 -4.26 -9.29 -11.77
C ILE A 38 -4.57 -9.30 -10.27
N THR A 39 -4.12 -10.34 -9.58
CA THR A 39 -4.30 -10.51 -8.14
C THR A 39 -3.23 -9.76 -7.33
N ASP A 40 -3.44 -9.62 -6.02
CA ASP A 40 -2.42 -9.07 -5.12
C ASP A 40 -1.13 -9.89 -5.11
N GLN A 41 -1.23 -11.22 -5.30
CA GLN A 41 -0.08 -12.11 -5.40
C GLN A 41 0.71 -11.87 -6.71
N ASP A 42 0.03 -11.58 -7.82
CA ASP A 42 0.68 -11.20 -9.08
C ASP A 42 1.42 -9.87 -8.94
N ILE A 43 0.86 -8.92 -8.19
CA ILE A 43 1.51 -7.64 -7.89
C ILE A 43 2.80 -7.85 -7.08
N LEU A 44 2.79 -8.72 -6.09
CA LEU A 44 3.95 -9.00 -5.24
C LEU A 44 5.04 -9.80 -5.95
N ASN A 45 4.66 -10.75 -6.79
CA ASN A 45 5.58 -11.65 -7.50
C ASN A 45 6.09 -11.10 -8.84
N GLY A 46 5.49 -10.01 -9.31
CA GLY A 46 5.67 -9.51 -10.67
C GLY A 46 4.76 -10.21 -11.68
N TYR A 47 4.23 -9.44 -12.61
CA TYR A 47 3.35 -9.89 -13.68
C TYR A 47 3.84 -9.29 -14.99
N PRO A 48 3.77 -10.01 -16.13
CA PRO A 48 4.21 -9.48 -17.41
C PRO A 48 3.59 -8.12 -17.72
N THR A 49 4.42 -7.19 -18.16
CA THR A 49 4.02 -5.80 -18.37
C THR A 49 4.13 -5.40 -19.83
N ILE A 50 3.07 -4.79 -20.34
CA ILE A 50 3.06 -4.08 -21.62
C ILE A 50 2.68 -2.64 -21.35
N SER A 51 3.57 -1.70 -21.66
CA SER A 51 3.33 -0.29 -21.49
C SER A 51 3.51 0.49 -22.80
N VAL A 52 2.68 1.50 -23.02
CA VAL A 52 2.76 2.38 -24.19
C VAL A 52 2.95 3.82 -23.73
N ARG A 53 4.00 4.47 -24.24
CA ARG A 53 4.37 5.85 -23.93
C ARG A 53 4.44 6.13 -22.44
N GLN A 54 5.29 5.37 -21.79
CA GLN A 54 5.64 5.57 -20.39
C GLN A 54 6.67 6.69 -20.23
N SER A 55 6.52 7.47 -19.18
CA SER A 55 7.53 8.43 -18.73
C SER A 55 7.66 8.42 -17.22
N MET A 56 8.89 8.56 -16.73
CA MET A 56 9.21 8.76 -15.33
C MET A 56 10.15 9.96 -15.21
N VAL A 57 9.76 10.95 -14.43
CA VAL A 57 10.59 12.12 -14.10
C VAL A 57 10.84 12.09 -12.59
N ARG A 58 12.10 12.28 -12.21
CA ARG A 58 12.51 12.40 -10.80
C ARG A 58 13.23 13.73 -10.61
N LYS A 59 12.82 14.47 -9.59
CA LYS A 59 13.53 15.68 -9.14
C LYS A 59 13.61 15.67 -7.62
N ASN A 60 14.80 15.45 -7.08
CA ASN A 60 15.02 15.23 -5.65
C ASN A 60 14.17 14.04 -5.12
N ASN A 61 13.23 14.32 -4.21
CA ASN A 61 12.27 13.38 -3.63
C ASN A 61 10.87 13.41 -4.29
N GLU A 62 10.72 14.20 -5.36
CA GLU A 62 9.50 14.31 -6.15
C GLU A 62 9.59 13.41 -7.38
N TYR A 63 8.53 12.68 -7.65
CA TYR A 63 8.41 11.72 -8.74
C TYR A 63 7.14 11.99 -9.52
N LYS A 64 7.24 11.94 -10.84
CA LYS A 64 6.09 11.98 -11.73
C LYS A 64 6.17 10.80 -12.69
N TYR A 65 5.16 9.96 -12.65
CA TYR A 65 4.98 8.82 -13.53
C TYR A 65 3.75 9.03 -14.40
N SER A 66 3.87 8.72 -15.69
CA SER A 66 2.70 8.67 -16.55
C SER A 66 2.84 7.57 -17.60
N VAL A 67 1.73 6.93 -17.92
CA VAL A 67 1.62 5.91 -18.95
C VAL A 67 0.31 6.05 -19.70
N LYS A 68 0.35 5.97 -21.04
CA LYS A 68 -0.88 6.05 -21.84
C LYS A 68 -1.69 4.75 -21.85
N LYS A 69 -1.00 3.62 -21.73
CA LYS A 69 -1.65 2.32 -21.61
C LYS A 69 -0.73 1.38 -20.87
N LEU A 70 -1.20 0.86 -19.75
CA LEU A 70 -0.55 -0.16 -18.95
C LEU A 70 -1.43 -1.41 -18.91
N THR A 71 -0.84 -2.55 -19.24
CA THR A 71 -1.41 -3.87 -18.96
C THR A 71 -0.34 -4.69 -18.29
N GLY A 72 -0.58 -5.10 -17.04
CA GLY A 72 0.40 -5.79 -16.21
C GLY A 72 0.77 -5.01 -14.95
N VAL A 73 1.94 -5.29 -14.40
CA VAL A 73 2.42 -4.76 -13.11
C VAL A 73 3.75 -4.06 -13.29
N GLU A 74 3.88 -2.83 -12.79
CA GLU A 74 5.10 -2.02 -12.90
C GLU A 74 5.52 -1.45 -11.56
N GLU A 75 6.81 -1.60 -11.22
CA GLU A 75 7.45 -0.96 -10.08
C GLU A 75 7.84 0.47 -10.47
N VAL A 76 7.13 1.48 -9.94
CA VAL A 76 7.36 2.89 -10.25
C VAL A 76 8.26 3.59 -9.24
N PHE A 77 8.47 2.97 -8.08
CA PHE A 77 9.40 3.46 -7.07
C PHE A 77 9.98 2.28 -6.28
N LYS A 78 11.25 2.41 -5.94
CA LYS A 78 11.98 1.53 -5.05
C LYS A 78 12.97 2.34 -4.24
N GLY A 79 12.85 2.29 -2.91
CA GLY A 79 13.75 2.99 -1.98
C GLY A 79 14.11 2.11 -0.79
N GLY A 80 15.39 2.10 -0.41
CA GLY A 80 15.88 1.44 0.79
C GLY A 80 16.07 2.44 1.92
N PHE A 81 15.56 2.12 3.11
CA PHE A 81 15.61 2.96 4.32
C PHE A 81 16.25 2.18 5.47
N LYS A 82 16.87 2.90 6.40
CA LYS A 82 17.53 2.27 7.55
C LYS A 82 17.22 3.05 8.83
N ASN A 83 16.26 2.53 9.59
CA ASN A 83 15.73 3.16 10.81
C ASN A 83 15.32 4.61 10.56
N GLU A 84 14.49 4.82 9.54
CA GLU A 84 13.99 6.13 9.14
C GLU A 84 12.48 6.18 9.26
N ASP A 85 11.95 7.35 9.60
CA ASP A 85 10.53 7.64 9.47
C ASP A 85 10.29 8.08 8.03
N VAL A 86 9.32 7.46 7.36
CA VAL A 86 9.05 7.68 5.93
C VAL A 86 7.63 8.18 5.77
N ALA A 87 7.48 9.28 5.02
CA ALA A 87 6.20 9.80 4.60
C ALA A 87 6.09 9.78 3.08
N ILE A 88 4.94 9.37 2.58
CA ILE A 88 4.63 9.35 1.15
C ILE A 88 3.36 10.17 0.94
N THR A 89 3.46 11.21 0.11
CA THR A 89 2.31 11.97 -0.37
C THR A 89 2.10 11.65 -1.84
N ILE A 90 0.90 11.23 -2.23
CA ILE A 90 0.63 10.78 -3.60
C ILE A 90 -0.69 11.35 -4.14
N ASN A 91 -0.62 11.79 -5.40
CA ASN A 91 -1.76 12.14 -6.24
C ASN A 91 -1.91 11.07 -7.31
N THR A 92 -3.11 10.62 -7.54
CA THR A 92 -3.41 9.53 -8.47
C THR A 92 -4.47 9.97 -9.47
N SER A 93 -4.25 9.69 -10.75
CA SER A 93 -5.24 9.90 -11.81
C SER A 93 -5.26 8.67 -12.71
N VAL A 94 -6.42 8.08 -12.88
CA VAL A 94 -6.70 6.99 -13.83
C VAL A 94 -7.81 7.47 -14.76
N GLU A 95 -7.45 7.72 -16.01
CA GLU A 95 -8.38 8.29 -17.01
C GLU A 95 -9.10 7.19 -17.78
N GLU A 96 -8.45 6.04 -17.99
CA GLU A 96 -8.98 4.91 -18.77
C GLU A 96 -8.55 3.59 -18.14
N GLY A 97 -9.34 2.53 -18.33
CA GLY A 97 -9.05 1.17 -17.86
C GLY A 97 -9.18 1.01 -16.35
N ASN A 98 -8.73 -0.14 -15.86
CA ASN A 98 -8.72 -0.47 -14.44
C ASN A 98 -7.30 -0.42 -13.92
N ALA A 99 -7.12 0.07 -12.68
CA ALA A 99 -5.81 0.15 -12.05
C ALA A 99 -5.87 -0.17 -10.56
N LYS A 100 -4.71 -0.52 -10.01
CA LYS A 100 -4.46 -0.64 -8.57
C LYS A 100 -3.08 -0.04 -8.29
N ILE A 101 -2.99 0.83 -7.30
CA ILE A 101 -1.74 1.47 -6.89
C ILE A 101 -1.49 1.08 -5.45
N VAL A 102 -0.35 0.42 -5.20
CA VAL A 102 -0.07 -0.15 -3.89
C VAL A 102 1.30 0.25 -3.37
N LEU A 103 1.40 0.31 -2.05
CA LEU A 103 2.65 0.41 -1.31
C LEU A 103 3.02 -0.96 -0.76
N VAL A 104 4.23 -1.41 -1.05
CA VAL A 104 4.76 -2.70 -0.61
C VAL A 104 5.93 -2.48 0.33
N TYR A 105 5.92 -3.17 1.46
CA TYR A 105 7.01 -3.24 2.43
C TYR A 105 7.17 -4.67 2.92
N LYS A 106 8.41 -5.17 3.00
CA LYS A 106 8.72 -6.56 3.40
C LYS A 106 7.87 -7.60 2.66
N ASN A 107 7.74 -7.41 1.34
CA ASN A 107 6.94 -8.28 0.45
C ASN A 107 5.46 -8.41 0.84
N GLN A 108 4.89 -7.38 1.44
CA GLN A 108 3.46 -7.30 1.77
C GLN A 108 2.89 -5.98 1.27
N ILE A 109 1.67 -6.00 0.76
CA ILE A 109 0.91 -4.78 0.45
C ILE A 109 0.43 -4.20 1.77
N ILE A 110 0.96 -3.03 2.12
CA ILE A 110 0.65 -2.34 3.37
C ILE A 110 -0.33 -1.18 3.19
N LYS A 111 -0.49 -0.70 1.94
CA LYS A 111 -1.47 0.32 1.58
C LYS A 111 -1.92 0.13 0.15
N LYS A 112 -3.21 0.29 -0.10
CA LYS A 112 -3.81 0.51 -1.42
C LYS A 112 -4.25 1.97 -1.48
N PHE A 113 -3.77 2.70 -2.49
CA PHE A 113 -4.14 4.10 -2.67
C PHE A 113 -5.47 4.21 -3.41
N LEU A 114 -6.27 5.19 -3.03
CA LEU A 114 -7.49 5.54 -3.76
C LEU A 114 -7.12 6.02 -5.17
N LEU A 115 -7.94 5.71 -6.15
CA LEU A 115 -7.78 6.22 -7.51
C LEU A 115 -8.48 7.58 -7.65
N ASN A 116 -7.98 8.42 -8.56
CA ASN A 116 -8.52 9.75 -8.84
C ASN A 116 -8.63 10.61 -7.56
N SER A 117 -7.58 10.58 -6.76
CA SER A 117 -7.53 11.25 -5.46
C SER A 117 -6.21 12.02 -5.30
N GLU A 118 -6.28 13.16 -4.63
CA GLU A 118 -5.15 14.04 -4.39
C GLU A 118 -4.75 14.03 -2.91
N ASN A 119 -3.48 14.36 -2.65
CA ASN A 119 -2.92 14.57 -1.32
C ASN A 119 -3.14 13.40 -0.34
N GLN A 120 -3.11 12.18 -0.84
CA GLN A 120 -3.14 11.02 0.03
C GLN A 120 -1.79 10.89 0.74
N VAL A 121 -1.81 10.91 2.05
CA VAL A 121 -0.61 10.80 2.88
C VAL A 121 -0.60 9.45 3.58
N PHE A 122 0.56 8.80 3.55
CA PHE A 122 0.82 7.58 4.31
C PHE A 122 2.18 7.68 4.99
N SER A 123 2.22 7.45 6.30
CA SER A 123 3.46 7.54 7.08
C SER A 123 3.78 6.23 7.77
N MET A 124 5.06 5.92 7.86
CA MET A 124 5.61 4.76 8.56
C MET A 124 6.74 5.21 9.48
N LEU A 125 6.78 4.66 10.68
CA LEU A 125 7.85 4.94 11.65
C LEU A 125 8.89 3.82 11.63
N ASN A 126 10.14 4.21 11.82
CA ASN A 126 11.27 3.30 12.01
C ASN A 126 11.38 2.22 10.92
N VAL A 127 11.32 2.64 9.67
CA VAL A 127 11.42 1.76 8.51
C VAL A 127 12.84 1.24 8.38
N ASP A 128 12.99 -0.09 8.36
CA ASP A 128 14.24 -0.78 8.10
C ASP A 128 14.03 -1.81 6.99
N GLY A 129 14.41 -1.44 5.78
CA GLY A 129 14.21 -2.25 4.58
C GLY A 129 13.77 -1.45 3.36
N GLU A 130 13.26 -2.18 2.38
CA GLU A 130 12.86 -1.67 1.08
C GLU A 130 11.37 -1.38 1.03
N ILE A 131 11.03 -0.19 0.54
CA ILE A 131 9.65 0.21 0.19
C ILE A 131 9.55 0.29 -1.33
N LYS A 132 8.42 -0.17 -1.88
CA LYS A 132 8.09 -0.06 -3.30
C LYS A 132 6.71 0.57 -3.49
N ILE A 133 6.56 1.38 -4.53
CA ILE A 133 5.26 1.74 -5.08
C ILE A 133 5.10 0.97 -6.37
N ILE A 134 4.02 0.21 -6.46
CA ILE A 134 3.72 -0.65 -7.60
C ILE A 134 2.37 -0.24 -8.18
N VAL A 135 2.31 -0.19 -9.50
CA VAL A 135 1.10 0.07 -10.27
C VAL A 135 0.74 -1.18 -11.04
N ALA A 136 -0.50 -1.62 -10.90
CA ALA A 136 -1.07 -2.66 -11.74
C ALA A 136 -2.17 -2.05 -12.60
N GLY A 137 -2.28 -2.46 -13.87
CA GLY A 137 -3.26 -1.91 -14.80
C GLY A 137 -3.77 -2.94 -15.80
N GLU A 138 -5.02 -2.75 -16.21
CA GLU A 138 -5.67 -3.43 -17.33
C GLU A 138 -6.10 -2.38 -18.35
N SER A 139 -5.25 -2.19 -19.38
CA SER A 139 -5.42 -1.13 -20.39
C SER A 139 -5.53 0.28 -19.80
N ALA A 140 -4.85 0.52 -18.67
CA ALA A 140 -5.03 1.72 -17.89
C ALA A 140 -4.18 2.90 -18.39
N LYS A 141 -4.79 4.09 -18.43
CA LYS A 141 -4.09 5.37 -18.60
C LYS A 141 -3.94 6.02 -17.23
N ILE A 142 -2.68 6.18 -16.78
CA ILE A 142 -2.38 6.52 -15.40
C ILE A 142 -1.39 7.67 -15.34
N THR A 143 -1.63 8.59 -14.40
CA THR A 143 -0.65 9.59 -13.96
C THR A 143 -0.54 9.53 -12.43
N LEU A 144 0.70 9.51 -11.94
CA LEU A 144 1.03 9.62 -10.52
C LEU A 144 2.01 10.76 -10.33
N ASP A 145 1.73 11.62 -9.36
CA ASP A 145 2.68 12.58 -8.82
C ASP A 145 2.86 12.24 -7.33
N PHE A 146 4.07 11.94 -6.90
CA PHE A 146 4.29 11.57 -5.50
C PHE A 146 5.61 12.10 -4.96
N ILE A 147 5.63 12.30 -3.64
CA ILE A 147 6.78 12.75 -2.86
C ILE A 147 7.08 11.66 -1.84
N VAL A 148 8.37 11.32 -1.69
CA VAL A 148 8.85 10.42 -0.65
C VAL A 148 9.83 11.18 0.22
N GLU A 149 9.45 11.41 1.47
CA GLU A 149 10.27 12.08 2.47
C GLU A 149 10.74 11.07 3.51
N SER A 150 11.97 11.21 3.97
CA SER A 150 12.46 10.39 5.08
C SER A 150 13.31 11.21 6.03
N GLU A 151 13.16 10.91 7.32
CA GLU A 151 13.95 11.49 8.40
C GLU A 151 14.49 10.38 9.30
N LYS A 152 15.70 10.55 9.85
CA LYS A 152 16.23 9.58 10.81
C LYS A 152 15.36 9.56 12.06
N SER A 153 14.91 8.36 12.45
CA SER A 153 14.21 8.17 13.70
C SER A 153 15.07 8.65 14.85
N ILE A 154 14.56 9.58 15.64
CA ILE A 154 15.20 10.02 16.89
C ILE A 154 14.81 9.01 17.96
N SER A 155 15.74 8.11 18.25
CA SER A 155 15.61 7.13 19.35
C SER A 155 15.99 7.76 20.68
#